data_6ddc7f30514177041e3c9054b3c0a890
#
_entry.id   6ddc7f30514177041e3c9054b3c0a890
#
_cell.length_a   1.000
_cell.length_b   1.000
_cell.length_c   1.000
_cell.angle_alpha   90.00
_cell.angle_beta   90.00
_cell.angle_gamma   90.00
#
_symmetry.space_group_name_H-M   'P 1'
#
loop_
_entity.id
_entity.type
_entity.pdbx_description
1 polymer ?
#
loop_
_entity_poly.entity_id
_entity_poly.type
_entity_poly.pdbx_seq_one_letter_code
_entity_poly.pdbx_strand_id
1 'polypeptide(L)'
;LGADEVIPEEFETSIEIFSRVLNNFLVPEEDIQHLVDIIRSDNYKLLQNKKKLPKTFKPTPNYPDFNITCVRVSKDSGKLLNKSLFTLNLRANYGVNVLAIRRNGTVMDHIEPSEELHQNDLVFVNGRPENIEQFHRLLQ
;
A
#
# COMPACT_ATOMS: atom_id res chain seq x y z
N LEU A 1 -37.56 -17.38 -10.15
CA LEU A 1 -36.34 -17.60 -9.41
C LEU A 1 -35.42 -16.40 -9.55
N GLY A 2 -35.61 -15.40 -8.67
CA GLY A 2 -34.80 -14.19 -8.63
C GLY A 2 -33.38 -14.40 -8.09
N ALA A 3 -32.75 -15.54 -8.39
CA ALA A 3 -31.41 -15.84 -7.91
C ALA A 3 -30.29 -15.17 -8.71
N ASP A 4 -30.64 -14.45 -9.79
CA ASP A 4 -29.66 -13.87 -10.71
C ASP A 4 -28.96 -12.61 -10.16
N GLU A 5 -29.45 -12.08 -9.03
CA GLU A 5 -28.92 -10.85 -8.42
C GLU A 5 -28.42 -11.04 -6.98
N VAL A 6 -28.25 -12.28 -6.53
CA VAL A 6 -27.71 -12.52 -5.19
C VAL A 6 -26.19 -12.34 -5.22
N ILE A 7 -25.74 -11.18 -4.77
CA ILE A 7 -24.33 -10.95 -4.48
C ILE A 7 -24.03 -11.66 -3.15
N PRO A 8 -23.11 -12.63 -3.11
CA PRO A 8 -22.76 -13.28 -1.84
C PRO A 8 -22.25 -12.25 -0.82
N GLU A 9 -22.75 -12.30 0.42
CA GLU A 9 -22.26 -11.43 1.51
C GLU A 9 -20.74 -11.50 1.66
N GLU A 10 -20.16 -12.69 1.48
CA GLU A 10 -18.71 -12.92 1.52
C GLU A 10 -17.96 -12.09 0.49
N PHE A 11 -18.54 -11.89 -0.68
CA PHE A 11 -17.93 -11.09 -1.74
C PHE A 11 -17.95 -9.59 -1.39
N GLU A 12 -19.07 -9.07 -0.90
CA GLU A 12 -19.17 -7.67 -0.45
C GLU A 12 -18.26 -7.40 0.75
N THR A 13 -18.14 -8.34 1.68
CA THR A 13 -17.20 -8.25 2.80
C THR A 13 -15.77 -8.20 2.30
N SER A 14 -15.42 -9.00 1.29
CA SER A 14 -14.08 -9.00 0.69
C SER A 14 -13.77 -7.67 -0.01
N ILE A 15 -14.74 -7.07 -0.70
CA ILE A 15 -14.60 -5.73 -1.30
C ILE A 15 -14.37 -4.68 -0.22
N GLU A 16 -15.12 -4.73 0.87
CA GLU A 16 -14.96 -3.79 1.98
C GLU A 16 -13.57 -3.88 2.61
N ILE A 17 -13.09 -5.10 2.87
CA ILE A 17 -11.74 -5.34 3.39
C ILE A 17 -10.70 -4.82 2.40
N PHE A 18 -10.86 -5.11 1.14
CA PHE A 18 -9.97 -4.66 0.06
C PHE A 18 -9.91 -3.12 -0.01
N SER A 19 -11.07 -2.46 0.04
CA SER A 19 -11.15 -0.99 0.03
C SER A 19 -10.45 -0.39 1.25
N ARG A 20 -10.63 -0.97 2.44
CA ARG A 20 -9.93 -0.53 3.65
C ARG A 20 -8.42 -0.71 3.54
N VAL A 21 -7.97 -1.81 2.97
CA VAL A 21 -6.53 -2.06 2.73
C VAL A 21 -5.98 -1.00 1.78
N LEU A 22 -6.66 -0.71 0.67
CA LEU A 22 -6.22 0.31 -0.28
C LEU A 22 -6.21 1.71 0.34
N ASN A 23 -7.20 2.05 1.17
CA ASN A 23 -7.19 3.30 1.93
C ASN A 23 -5.97 3.39 2.86
N ASN A 24 -5.59 2.29 3.49
CA ASN A 24 -4.39 2.23 4.32
C ASN A 24 -3.10 2.39 3.51
N PHE A 25 -3.11 2.05 2.24
CA PHE A 25 -2.01 2.28 1.30
C PHE A 25 -2.06 3.67 0.63
N LEU A 26 -2.89 4.57 1.13
CA LEU A 26 -3.02 5.94 0.62
C LEU A 26 -3.47 6.01 -0.85
N VAL A 27 -4.20 5.01 -1.32
CA VAL A 27 -4.84 5.05 -2.63
C VAL A 27 -6.00 6.05 -2.58
N PRO A 28 -6.11 6.99 -3.53
CA PRO A 28 -7.23 7.92 -3.57
C PRO A 28 -8.58 7.21 -3.61
N GLU A 29 -9.56 7.73 -2.89
CA GLU A 29 -10.91 7.15 -2.82
C GLU A 29 -11.55 6.96 -4.20
N GLU A 30 -11.32 7.89 -5.10
CA GLU A 30 -11.82 7.82 -6.49
C GLU A 30 -11.27 6.60 -7.22
N ASP A 31 -9.98 6.30 -7.04
CA ASP A 31 -9.33 5.13 -7.63
C ASP A 31 -9.84 3.84 -6.98
N ILE A 32 -10.08 3.85 -5.68
CA ILE A 32 -10.67 2.72 -4.96
C ILE A 32 -12.06 2.42 -5.49
N GLN A 33 -12.91 3.43 -5.64
CA GLN A 33 -14.27 3.26 -6.18
C GLN A 33 -14.25 2.74 -7.61
N HIS A 34 -13.36 3.27 -8.44
CA HIS A 34 -13.18 2.78 -9.81
C HIS A 34 -12.77 1.30 -9.84
N LEU A 35 -11.83 0.90 -8.98
CA LEU A 35 -11.41 -0.50 -8.84
C LEU A 35 -12.54 -1.40 -8.35
N VAL A 36 -13.30 -0.94 -7.37
CA VAL A 36 -14.47 -1.66 -6.84
C VAL A 36 -15.51 -1.87 -7.94
N ASP A 37 -15.77 -0.86 -8.75
CA ASP A 37 -16.72 -0.96 -9.87
C ASP A 37 -16.25 -1.95 -10.94
N ILE A 38 -14.96 -1.97 -11.25
CA ILE A 38 -14.35 -2.95 -12.16
C ILE A 38 -14.51 -4.36 -11.59
N ILE A 39 -14.18 -4.57 -10.32
CA ILE A 39 -14.29 -5.87 -9.65
C ILE A 39 -15.74 -6.35 -9.67
N ARG A 40 -16.69 -5.47 -9.37
CA ARG A 40 -18.11 -5.82 -9.40
C ARG A 40 -18.59 -6.18 -10.82
N SER A 41 -18.17 -5.42 -11.82
CA SER A 41 -18.55 -5.71 -13.21
C SER A 41 -17.93 -7.01 -13.72
N ASP A 42 -16.67 -7.27 -13.40
CA ASP A 42 -15.96 -8.47 -13.83
C ASP A 42 -16.41 -9.72 -13.07
N ASN A 43 -16.89 -9.58 -11.84
CA ASN A 43 -17.38 -10.72 -11.09
C ASN A 43 -18.64 -11.33 -11.70
N TYR A 44 -19.51 -10.52 -12.30
CA TYR A 44 -20.62 -11.05 -13.12
C TYR A 44 -20.13 -11.88 -14.29
N LYS A 45 -19.00 -11.52 -14.88
CA LYS A 45 -18.35 -12.27 -15.96
C LYS A 45 -17.58 -13.49 -15.45
N LEU A 46 -16.95 -13.39 -14.30
CA LEU A 46 -16.18 -14.48 -13.67
C LEU A 46 -17.07 -15.61 -13.16
N LEU A 47 -18.26 -15.29 -12.67
CA LEU A 47 -19.25 -16.29 -12.29
C LEU A 47 -19.81 -17.04 -13.50
N GLN A 48 -19.77 -16.43 -14.67
CA GLN A 48 -20.19 -17.04 -15.92
C GLN A 48 -19.06 -17.81 -16.62
N ASN A 49 -17.81 -17.42 -16.41
CA ASN A 49 -16.64 -17.99 -17.07
C ASN A 49 -15.57 -18.41 -16.06
N LYS A 50 -15.60 -19.62 -15.58
CA LYS A 50 -14.61 -20.21 -14.67
C LYS A 50 -13.16 -20.24 -15.17
N LYS A 51 -12.80 -19.53 -16.23
CA LYS A 51 -11.56 -19.83 -16.95
C LYS A 51 -10.53 -18.73 -17.11
N LYS A 52 -10.71 -17.50 -16.64
CA LYS A 52 -9.61 -16.51 -16.75
C LYS A 52 -9.64 -15.50 -15.60
N LEU A 53 -8.80 -15.71 -14.63
CA LEU A 53 -8.30 -14.59 -13.82
C LEU A 53 -7.69 -13.54 -14.76
N PRO A 54 -8.07 -12.27 -14.66
CA PRO A 54 -7.44 -11.22 -15.47
C PRO A 54 -5.95 -11.19 -15.13
N LYS A 55 -5.13 -11.40 -16.14
CA LYS A 55 -3.65 -11.48 -15.99
C LYS A 55 -2.98 -10.18 -15.60
N THR A 56 -3.70 -9.11 -15.43
CA THR A 56 -3.12 -7.81 -15.14
C THR A 56 -4.05 -6.94 -14.31
N PHE A 57 -4.19 -7.29 -13.04
CA PHE A 57 -4.49 -6.26 -12.07
C PHE A 57 -3.16 -5.62 -11.69
N LYS A 58 -2.78 -4.55 -12.37
CA LYS A 58 -1.75 -3.64 -11.89
C LYS A 58 -2.48 -2.50 -11.18
N PRO A 59 -2.53 -2.50 -9.85
CA PRO A 59 -3.02 -1.34 -9.11
C PRO A 59 -1.93 -0.27 -9.14
N THR A 60 -1.60 0.20 -10.31
CA THR A 60 -0.75 1.36 -10.46
C THR A 60 -1.58 2.44 -11.11
N PRO A 61 -1.86 3.54 -10.42
CA PRO A 61 -2.10 4.76 -11.15
C PRO A 61 -0.95 4.86 -12.16
N ASN A 62 -1.28 5.27 -13.35
CA ASN A 62 -0.38 5.33 -14.52
C ASN A 62 0.78 6.35 -14.32
N TYR A 63 1.48 6.24 -13.19
CA TYR A 63 2.72 6.94 -12.91
C TYR A 63 3.85 5.93 -12.94
N PRO A 64 4.45 5.67 -14.11
CA PRO A 64 5.46 4.62 -14.27
C PRO A 64 6.68 4.81 -13.38
N ASP A 65 6.86 6.00 -12.83
CA ASP A 65 8.03 6.36 -12.03
C ASP A 65 7.72 6.55 -10.52
N PHE A 66 6.50 6.23 -10.08
CA PHE A 66 6.09 6.55 -8.71
C PHE A 66 5.41 5.35 -8.04
N ASN A 67 6.16 4.66 -7.22
CA ASN A 67 5.63 3.56 -6.40
C ASN A 67 5.53 3.98 -4.95
N ILE A 68 4.36 3.73 -4.36
CA ILE A 68 4.17 3.78 -2.91
C ILE A 68 4.28 2.36 -2.39
N THR A 69 5.09 2.16 -1.38
CA THR A 69 5.24 0.87 -0.74
C THR A 69 5.27 1.00 0.77
N CYS A 70 4.99 -0.10 1.45
CA CYS A 70 5.06 -0.19 2.89
C CYS A 70 6.22 -1.12 3.26
N VAL A 71 7.12 -0.64 4.11
CA VAL A 71 8.28 -1.40 4.57
C VAL A 71 8.29 -1.48 6.09
N ARG A 72 8.52 -2.68 6.62
CA ARG A 72 8.65 -2.89 8.06
C ARG A 72 10.09 -2.68 8.51
N VAL A 73 10.26 -1.91 9.58
CA VAL A 73 11.57 -1.72 10.21
C VAL A 73 11.90 -2.92 11.07
N SER A 74 12.95 -3.66 10.70
CA SER A 74 13.41 -4.84 11.45
C SER A 74 14.46 -4.50 12.51
N LYS A 75 14.81 -5.48 13.34
CA LYS A 75 15.92 -5.35 14.31
C LYS A 75 17.26 -5.07 13.65
N ASP A 76 17.46 -5.61 12.46
CA ASP A 76 18.73 -5.54 11.75
C ASP A 76 18.92 -4.20 11.00
N SER A 77 17.91 -3.33 11.06
CA SER A 77 17.98 -1.96 10.53
C SER A 77 18.86 -1.02 11.35
N GLY A 78 19.89 -1.53 12.02
CA GLY A 78 20.67 -0.81 13.02
C GLY A 78 21.23 0.54 12.59
N LYS A 79 21.41 0.76 11.28
CA LYS A 79 21.86 2.05 10.74
C LYS A 79 20.76 3.12 10.72
N LEU A 80 19.51 2.70 10.71
CA LEU A 80 18.35 3.56 10.57
C LEU A 80 17.52 3.67 11.85
N LEU A 81 17.67 2.68 12.76
CA LEU A 81 16.96 2.67 14.03
C LEU A 81 17.37 3.81 14.94
N ASN A 82 16.38 4.38 15.63
CA ASN A 82 16.54 5.43 16.62
C ASN A 82 17.29 6.67 16.08
N LYS A 83 17.15 6.91 14.80
CA LYS A 83 17.64 8.13 14.14
C LYS A 83 16.46 8.91 13.58
N SER A 84 16.52 10.23 13.73
CA SER A 84 15.49 11.10 13.19
C SER A 84 15.49 11.09 11.66
N LEU A 85 14.33 11.30 11.07
CA LEU A 85 14.18 11.41 9.62
C LEU A 85 15.03 12.54 9.04
N PHE A 86 15.20 13.61 9.80
CA PHE A 86 16.09 14.71 9.43
C PHE A 86 17.55 14.26 9.31
N THR A 87 18.04 13.52 10.32
CA THR A 87 19.42 12.99 10.30
C THR A 87 19.62 11.97 9.19
N LEU A 88 18.62 11.14 8.94
CA LEU A 88 18.67 10.12 7.88
C LEU A 88 18.64 10.73 6.49
N ASN A 89 18.01 11.90 6.34
CA ASN A 89 17.86 12.60 5.06
C ASN A 89 17.53 11.64 3.92
N LEU A 90 16.46 10.86 4.09
CA LEU A 90 16.13 9.71 3.24
C LEU A 90 15.95 10.10 1.77
N ARG A 91 15.45 11.32 1.53
CA ARG A 91 15.27 11.83 0.17
C ARG A 91 16.60 12.03 -0.55
N ALA A 92 17.58 12.64 0.13
CA ALA A 92 18.89 12.93 -0.48
C ALA A 92 19.78 11.67 -0.57
N ASN A 93 19.73 10.82 0.47
CA ASN A 93 20.61 9.66 0.55
C ASN A 93 20.08 8.44 -0.19
N TYR A 94 18.77 8.26 -0.24
CA TYR A 94 18.13 7.05 -0.78
C TYR A 94 17.06 7.34 -1.84
N GLY A 95 16.72 8.59 -2.10
CA GLY A 95 15.72 8.97 -3.09
C GLY A 95 14.30 8.56 -2.73
N VAL A 96 14.00 8.35 -1.44
CA VAL A 96 12.67 7.98 -0.95
C VAL A 96 12.10 9.06 -0.04
N ASN A 97 10.78 9.27 -0.12
CA ASN A 97 10.06 10.14 0.79
C ASN A 97 9.18 9.30 1.72
N VAL A 98 9.18 9.61 3.00
CA VAL A 98 8.28 9.01 3.97
C VAL A 98 6.95 9.75 3.94
N LEU A 99 5.87 9.02 3.72
CA LEU A 99 4.52 9.55 3.66
C LEU A 99 3.77 9.40 4.98
N ALA A 100 3.94 8.25 5.63
CA ALA A 100 3.30 7.94 6.90
C ALA A 100 4.10 6.87 7.63
N ILE A 101 3.92 6.80 8.94
CA ILE A 101 4.45 5.73 9.79
C ILE A 101 3.30 5.15 10.60
N ARG A 102 3.15 3.84 10.57
CA ARG A 102 2.21 3.13 11.43
C ARG A 102 2.98 2.48 12.57
N ARG A 103 2.66 2.90 13.78
CA ARG A 103 3.26 2.40 15.02
C ARG A 103 2.18 1.91 15.97
N ASN A 104 2.27 0.67 16.43
CA ASN A 104 1.31 0.09 17.36
C ASN A 104 -0.17 0.25 16.91
N GLY A 105 -0.43 0.11 15.62
CA GLY A 105 -1.77 0.24 15.06
C GLY A 105 -2.21 1.68 14.77
N THR A 106 -1.47 2.69 15.21
CA THR A 106 -1.77 4.10 14.96
C THR A 106 -0.97 4.61 13.77
N VAL A 107 -1.66 5.26 12.82
CA VAL A 107 -1.02 5.87 11.66
C VAL A 107 -0.70 7.33 11.96
N MET A 108 0.55 7.69 11.78
CA MET A 108 1.03 9.07 11.82
C MET A 108 1.21 9.54 10.38
N ASP A 109 0.34 10.42 9.91
CA ASP A 109 0.36 11.00 8.57
C ASP A 109 1.05 12.37 8.55
N HIS A 110 1.10 13.04 9.69
CA HIS A 110 1.85 14.26 9.88
C HIS A 110 3.17 13.94 10.59
N ILE A 111 4.23 13.79 9.79
CA ILE A 111 5.53 13.34 10.29
C ILE A 111 6.48 14.52 10.45
N GLU A 112 6.91 14.74 11.67
CA GLU A 112 7.92 15.75 11.97
C GLU A 112 9.32 15.28 11.54
N PRO A 113 10.20 16.17 11.11
CA PRO A 113 11.57 15.83 10.78
C PRO A 113 12.36 15.20 11.94
N SER A 114 11.95 15.49 13.16
CA SER A 114 12.53 14.94 14.39
C SER A 114 12.04 13.53 14.72
N GLU A 115 11.04 13.03 14.03
CA GLU A 115 10.51 11.67 14.26
C GLU A 115 11.57 10.62 13.98
N GLU A 116 11.69 9.66 14.89
CA GLU A 116 12.64 8.55 14.80
C GLU A 116 11.97 7.28 14.31
N LEU A 117 12.71 6.46 13.57
CA LEU A 117 12.27 5.14 13.17
C LEU A 117 12.51 4.14 14.30
N HIS A 118 11.46 3.44 14.69
CA HIS A 118 11.51 2.41 15.72
C HIS A 118 11.31 1.02 15.12
N GLN A 119 11.77 0.01 15.84
CA GLN A 119 11.55 -1.37 15.46
C GLN A 119 10.05 -1.67 15.35
N ASN A 120 9.67 -2.46 14.34
CA ASN A 120 8.30 -2.82 14.00
C ASN A 120 7.44 -1.70 13.41
N ASP A 121 7.98 -0.50 13.22
CA ASP A 121 7.27 0.51 12.45
C ASP A 121 6.98 0.03 11.03
N LEU A 122 5.79 0.34 10.54
CA LEU A 122 5.45 0.23 9.12
C LEU A 122 5.61 1.61 8.51
N VAL A 123 6.57 1.73 7.62
CA VAL A 123 6.91 3.00 6.97
C VAL A 123 6.35 2.99 5.55
N PHE A 124 5.47 3.95 5.27
CA PHE A 124 4.94 4.16 3.93
C PHE A 124 5.83 5.15 3.21
N VAL A 125 6.41 4.72 2.12
CA VAL A 125 7.36 5.51 1.35
C VAL A 125 6.98 5.56 -0.12
N ASN A 126 7.35 6.64 -0.79
CA ASN A 126 7.32 6.71 -2.23
C ASN A 126 8.71 6.98 -2.80
N GLY A 127 8.92 6.53 -4.02
CA GLY A 127 10.18 6.71 -4.71
C GLY A 127 10.22 5.90 -6.00
N ARG A 128 11.35 5.95 -6.67
CA ARG A 128 11.60 5.08 -7.82
C ARG A 128 11.77 3.62 -7.36
N PRO A 129 11.40 2.63 -8.18
CA PRO A 129 11.50 1.22 -7.80
C PRO A 129 12.88 0.81 -7.29
N GLU A 130 13.95 1.29 -7.93
CA GLU A 130 15.33 0.98 -7.55
C GLU A 130 15.66 1.53 -6.15
N ASN A 131 15.22 2.75 -5.86
CA ASN A 131 15.44 3.42 -4.58
C ASN A 131 14.66 2.74 -3.46
N ILE A 132 13.42 2.35 -3.74
CA ILE A 132 12.58 1.60 -2.81
C ILE A 132 13.21 0.26 -2.48
N GLU A 133 13.74 -0.45 -3.47
CA GLU A 133 14.39 -1.73 -3.26
C GLU A 133 15.65 -1.60 -2.38
N GLN A 134 16.46 -0.58 -2.63
CA GLN A 134 17.63 -0.29 -1.78
C GLN A 134 17.22 0.04 -0.35
N PHE A 135 16.19 0.86 -0.19
CA PHE A 135 15.67 1.23 1.13
C PHE A 135 15.10 0.02 1.87
N HIS A 136 14.39 -0.85 1.16
CA HIS A 136 13.86 -2.09 1.72
C HIS A 136 14.96 -3.01 2.24
N ARG A 137 16.06 -3.15 1.52
CA ARG A 137 17.22 -3.94 1.96
C ARG A 137 17.89 -3.38 3.22
N LEU A 138 17.87 -2.07 3.39
CA LEU A 138 18.43 -1.42 4.58
C LEU A 138 17.57 -1.61 5.82
N LEU A 139 16.26 -1.80 5.64
CA LEU A 139 15.31 -1.99 6.74
C LEU A 139 15.12 -3.45 7.14
N GLN A 140 15.59 -4.36 6.33
CA GLN A 140 15.61 -5.80 6.64
C GLN A 140 16.97 -6.18 7.19
#